data_75486d33b0549caecf1989d0dd8aec6b
#
_entry.id   75486d33b0549caecf1989d0dd8aec6b
#
_cell.length_a   1.000
_cell.length_b   1.000
_cell.length_c   1.000
_cell.angle_alpha   90.00
_cell.angle_beta   90.00
_cell.angle_gamma   90.00
#
_symmetry.space_group_name_H-M   'P 1'
#
loop_
_entity.id
_entity.type
_entity.pdbx_description
1 polymer ?
#
loop_
_entity_poly.entity_id
_entity_poly.type
_entity_poly.pdbx_seq_one_letter_code
_entity_poly.pdbx_strand_id
1 'polypeptide(L)'
;MSKFGIKEVADVIFFDIATGKPVLLFDTLKTSSIENAAETADATGGRGNSKLITWNYSRTATLQMQDALLSLESMAVLAGTEVSAGTTLYKREKLAVKTNAATLSETPAESTKVTILDKEGKEVSGAKVSGLNVTALDGQTTVSAYYEYKAPSSAKTIKFVSDKFPGAYRVIGDTVVRDNTTGKDRVAQFLIPKAQLQAGFTFTMDAENVSTFDFNLDILRDGESTDLYSITIV
;
A
#
# COMPACT_ATOMS: atom_id res chain seq x y z
N MET A 1 19.30 34.63 -14.29
CA MET A 1 18.29 33.79 -13.61
C MET A 1 18.99 32.55 -13.10
N SER A 2 18.88 32.26 -11.80
CA SER A 2 19.40 31.02 -11.24
C SER A 2 18.63 29.82 -11.83
N LYS A 3 19.35 28.76 -12.15
CA LYS A 3 18.81 27.49 -12.59
C LYS A 3 19.10 26.46 -11.53
N PHE A 4 18.14 25.58 -11.28
CA PHE A 4 18.24 24.56 -10.23
C PHE A 4 18.17 23.16 -10.85
N GLY A 5 18.98 22.25 -10.30
CA GLY A 5 18.87 20.81 -10.57
C GLY A 5 18.28 20.10 -9.35
N ILE A 6 17.40 19.14 -9.56
CA ILE A 6 16.83 18.26 -8.53
C ILE A 6 17.43 16.88 -8.76
N LYS A 7 18.00 16.28 -7.72
CA LYS A 7 18.54 14.92 -7.77
C LYS A 7 17.94 14.01 -6.70
N GLU A 8 17.59 14.58 -5.56
CA GLU A 8 17.06 13.84 -4.42
C GLU A 8 15.55 13.63 -4.56
N VAL A 9 15.06 12.48 -4.08
CA VAL A 9 13.63 12.22 -3.88
C VAL A 9 13.13 13.06 -2.70
N ALA A 10 11.85 13.40 -2.68
CA ALA A 10 11.27 14.14 -1.57
C ALA A 10 10.93 13.22 -0.39
N ASP A 11 11.19 13.68 0.85
CA ASP A 11 10.51 13.17 2.03
C ASP A 11 9.11 13.75 2.07
N VAL A 12 8.09 12.91 2.23
CA VAL A 12 6.69 13.33 2.10
C VAL A 12 5.91 12.98 3.36
N ILE A 13 5.17 13.96 3.87
CA ILE A 13 4.31 13.80 5.03
C ILE A 13 2.84 14.09 4.69
N PHE A 14 1.94 13.22 5.14
CA PHE A 14 0.49 13.38 5.02
C PHE A 14 -0.09 13.89 6.32
N PHE A 15 -0.96 14.88 6.21
CA PHE A 15 -1.73 15.43 7.31
C PHE A 15 -3.22 15.19 7.09
N ASP A 16 -3.90 14.77 8.12
CA ASP A 16 -5.37 14.77 8.15
C ASP A 16 -5.89 16.21 8.03
N ILE A 17 -6.79 16.43 7.07
CA ILE A 17 -7.29 17.78 6.75
C ILE A 17 -8.12 18.36 7.90
N ALA A 18 -8.90 17.51 8.59
CA ALA A 18 -9.82 17.97 9.64
C ALA A 18 -9.08 18.32 10.93
N THR A 19 -8.09 17.53 11.31
CA THR A 19 -7.37 17.69 12.58
C THR A 19 -6.04 18.42 12.45
N GLY A 20 -5.49 18.50 11.24
CA GLY A 20 -4.15 19.04 10.98
C GLY A 20 -3.01 18.20 11.55
N LYS A 21 -3.29 16.97 12.00
CA LYS A 21 -2.27 16.08 12.58
C LYS A 21 -1.58 15.27 11.49
N PRO A 22 -0.28 14.96 11.67
CA PRO A 22 0.42 14.05 10.76
C PRO A 22 -0.17 12.64 10.89
N VAL A 23 -0.37 11.99 9.75
CA VAL A 23 -0.92 10.63 9.63
C VAL A 23 0.15 9.65 9.18
N LEU A 24 0.98 10.06 8.22
CA LEU A 24 1.96 9.18 7.57
C LEU A 24 3.17 9.97 7.10
N LEU A 25 4.36 9.42 7.31
CA LEU A 25 5.63 9.94 6.80
C LEU A 25 6.23 8.91 5.85
N PHE A 26 6.64 9.36 4.68
CA PHE A 26 7.42 8.61 3.69
C PHE A 26 8.82 9.17 3.64
N ASP A 27 9.77 8.43 4.16
CA ASP A 27 11.22 8.72 4.19
C ASP A 27 12.04 7.66 3.43
N THR A 28 11.37 6.70 2.78
CA THR A 28 11.98 5.60 2.02
C THR A 28 11.56 5.57 0.56
N LEU A 29 11.07 6.71 0.03
CA LEU A 29 10.64 6.81 -1.35
C LEU A 29 11.81 6.59 -2.32
N LYS A 30 11.55 5.87 -3.40
CA LYS A 30 12.45 5.74 -4.56
C LYS A 30 12.21 6.83 -5.59
N THR A 31 10.95 7.19 -5.77
CA THR A 31 10.54 8.24 -6.70
C THR A 31 9.40 9.07 -6.11
N SER A 32 9.40 10.35 -6.44
CA SER A 32 8.26 11.23 -6.22
C SER A 32 8.15 12.18 -7.42
N SER A 33 6.97 12.34 -7.99
CA SER A 33 6.73 13.20 -9.15
C SER A 33 5.35 13.84 -9.09
N ILE A 34 5.25 15.08 -9.57
CA ILE A 34 3.98 15.76 -9.77
C ILE A 34 3.75 15.90 -11.27
N GLU A 35 2.74 15.21 -11.77
CA GLU A 35 2.31 15.27 -13.15
C GLU A 35 1.20 16.30 -13.30
N ASN A 36 1.26 17.13 -14.34
CA ASN A 36 0.23 18.09 -14.69
C ASN A 36 -0.35 17.78 -16.07
N ALA A 37 -1.66 17.82 -16.19
CA ALA A 37 -2.36 17.67 -17.46
C ALA A 37 -3.42 18.78 -17.63
N ALA A 38 -3.81 19.05 -18.86
CA ALA A 38 -4.91 19.94 -19.20
C ALA A 38 -5.55 19.47 -20.50
N GLU A 39 -6.84 19.70 -20.64
CA GLU A 39 -7.55 19.49 -21.88
C GLU A 39 -7.44 20.72 -22.78
N THR A 40 -7.61 20.52 -24.09
CA THR A 40 -7.58 21.60 -25.06
C THR A 40 -8.82 21.57 -25.95
N ALA A 41 -9.32 22.75 -26.29
CA ALA A 41 -10.32 22.95 -27.33
C ALA A 41 -9.74 23.84 -28.44
N ASP A 42 -9.89 23.41 -29.68
CA ASP A 42 -9.32 24.11 -30.82
C ASP A 42 -10.42 24.68 -31.71
N ALA A 43 -10.30 25.96 -32.11
CA ALA A 43 -10.99 26.48 -33.26
C ALA A 43 -10.18 26.18 -34.51
N THR A 44 -10.79 25.50 -35.46
CA THR A 44 -10.19 25.18 -36.77
C THR A 44 -10.95 25.86 -37.89
N GLY A 45 -10.28 26.17 -39.00
CA GLY A 45 -10.93 26.80 -40.15
C GLY A 45 -9.98 27.11 -41.31
N GLY A 46 -10.53 27.67 -42.39
CA GLY A 46 -9.79 27.99 -43.59
C GLY A 46 -9.49 26.77 -44.48
N ARG A 47 -8.73 26.99 -45.53
CA ARG A 47 -8.32 25.93 -46.47
C ARG A 47 -7.38 24.96 -45.77
N GLY A 48 -7.72 23.67 -45.70
CA GLY A 48 -6.94 22.64 -44.97
C GLY A 48 -7.36 22.50 -43.50
N ASN A 49 -8.37 23.22 -43.01
CA ASN A 49 -8.93 23.12 -41.66
C ASN A 49 -7.88 23.19 -40.54
N SER A 50 -6.92 24.09 -40.67
CA SER A 50 -5.82 24.26 -39.69
C SER A 50 -6.32 24.81 -38.35
N LYS A 51 -5.62 24.53 -37.28
CA LYS A 51 -5.86 25.12 -35.95
C LYS A 51 -5.59 26.61 -36.01
N LEU A 52 -6.54 27.40 -35.55
CA LEU A 52 -6.48 28.86 -35.50
C LEU A 52 -6.27 29.38 -34.08
N ILE A 53 -6.97 28.78 -33.10
CA ILE A 53 -6.93 29.16 -31.68
C ILE A 53 -7.04 27.88 -30.86
N THR A 54 -6.26 27.79 -29.77
CA THR A 54 -6.34 26.73 -28.76
C THR A 54 -6.66 27.31 -27.40
N TRP A 55 -7.65 26.77 -26.73
CA TRP A 55 -7.95 27.06 -25.31
C TRP A 55 -7.57 25.87 -24.46
N ASN A 56 -6.89 26.14 -23.32
CA ASN A 56 -6.61 25.13 -22.30
C ASN A 56 -7.66 25.22 -21.19
N TYR A 57 -8.19 24.07 -20.76
CA TYR A 57 -9.16 23.96 -19.67
C TYR A 57 -8.96 22.65 -18.90
N SER A 58 -9.75 22.41 -17.84
CA SER A 58 -9.71 21.19 -17.02
C SER A 58 -8.29 20.79 -16.58
N ARG A 59 -7.53 21.75 -16.00
CA ARG A 59 -6.20 21.42 -15.45
C ARG A 59 -6.33 20.45 -14.30
N THR A 60 -5.57 19.35 -14.37
CA THR A 60 -5.42 18.34 -13.33
C THR A 60 -3.96 18.21 -12.91
N ALA A 61 -3.74 17.74 -11.70
CA ALA A 61 -2.41 17.38 -11.23
C ALA A 61 -2.49 16.09 -10.39
N THR A 62 -1.46 15.26 -10.48
CA THR A 62 -1.37 13.99 -9.74
C THR A 62 0.00 13.89 -9.09
N LEU A 63 0.06 13.59 -7.80
CA LEU A 63 1.29 13.21 -7.12
C LEU A 63 1.45 11.70 -7.23
N GLN A 64 2.57 11.25 -7.77
CA GLN A 64 2.92 9.84 -7.90
C GLN A 64 4.16 9.57 -7.07
N MET A 65 4.08 8.58 -6.21
CA MET A 65 5.17 8.18 -5.33
C MET A 65 5.36 6.68 -5.37
N GLN A 66 6.61 6.23 -5.29
CA GLN A 66 6.95 4.83 -5.18
C GLN A 66 7.82 4.63 -3.94
N ASP A 67 7.34 3.82 -3.00
CA ASP A 67 8.05 3.51 -1.78
C ASP A 67 8.80 2.18 -1.86
N ALA A 68 9.97 2.13 -1.24
CA ALA A 68 10.78 0.93 -1.12
C ALA A 68 10.31 0.00 0.00
N LEU A 69 9.68 0.56 1.03
CA LEU A 69 9.23 -0.17 2.21
C LEU A 69 7.74 0.08 2.46
N LEU A 70 7.05 -0.96 2.87
CA LEU A 70 5.64 -0.89 3.23
C LEU A 70 5.49 -0.97 4.75
N SER A 71 4.85 0.02 5.36
CA SER A 71 4.48 0.01 6.77
C SER A 71 3.03 -0.45 6.95
N LEU A 72 2.69 -0.87 8.17
CA LEU A 72 1.29 -1.18 8.50
C LEU A 72 0.41 0.07 8.43
N GLU A 73 0.97 1.21 8.79
CA GLU A 73 0.31 2.52 8.74
C GLU A 73 0.00 2.93 7.30
N SER A 74 0.97 2.76 6.38
CA SER A 74 0.75 3.06 4.96
C SER A 74 -0.29 2.14 4.32
N MET A 75 -0.30 0.85 4.69
CA MET A 75 -1.35 -0.09 4.28
C MET A 75 -2.72 0.28 4.84
N ALA A 76 -2.81 0.73 6.08
CA ALA A 76 -4.06 1.15 6.70
C ALA A 76 -4.66 2.38 5.99
N VAL A 77 -3.80 3.34 5.63
CA VAL A 77 -4.16 4.52 4.85
C VAL A 77 -4.68 4.13 3.45
N LEU A 78 -3.99 3.21 2.75
CA LEU A 78 -4.46 2.67 1.47
C LEU A 78 -5.80 1.94 1.58
N ALA A 79 -6.00 1.18 2.65
CA ALA A 79 -7.23 0.44 2.89
C ALA A 79 -8.39 1.33 3.35
N GLY A 80 -8.13 2.56 3.80
CA GLY A 80 -9.12 3.41 4.47
C GLY A 80 -9.64 2.80 5.78
N THR A 81 -8.81 1.97 6.45
CA THR A 81 -9.17 1.24 7.68
C THR A 81 -8.09 1.39 8.73
N GLU A 82 -8.38 0.92 9.94
CA GLU A 82 -7.42 0.91 11.04
C GLU A 82 -6.72 -0.45 11.17
N VAL A 83 -5.52 -0.42 11.76
CA VAL A 83 -4.79 -1.63 12.13
C VAL A 83 -5.49 -2.29 13.32
N SER A 84 -5.91 -3.54 13.17
CA SER A 84 -6.58 -4.34 14.21
C SER A 84 -5.66 -5.44 14.75
N ALA A 85 -5.98 -5.94 15.95
CA ALA A 85 -5.31 -7.08 16.57
C ALA A 85 -6.33 -8.19 16.85
N GLY A 86 -5.85 -9.40 17.17
CA GLY A 86 -6.72 -10.49 17.61
C GLY A 86 -7.43 -11.22 16.46
N THR A 87 -6.69 -11.60 15.44
CA THR A 87 -7.18 -12.39 14.31
C THR A 87 -6.89 -13.88 14.46
N THR A 88 -7.49 -14.70 13.60
CA THR A 88 -7.08 -16.09 13.36
C THR A 88 -6.18 -16.18 12.13
N LEU A 89 -5.25 -17.13 12.16
CA LEU A 89 -4.38 -17.45 11.03
C LEU A 89 -4.60 -18.88 10.61
N TYR A 90 -4.42 -19.17 9.31
CA TYR A 90 -4.38 -20.51 8.79
C TYR A 90 -2.95 -21.05 8.87
N LYS A 91 -2.80 -22.26 9.41
CA LYS A 91 -1.54 -22.98 9.45
C LYS A 91 -1.59 -24.20 8.57
N ARG A 92 -0.51 -24.40 7.85
CA ARG A 92 -0.20 -25.63 7.13
C ARG A 92 1.11 -26.17 7.67
N GLU A 93 1.09 -27.39 8.18
CA GLU A 93 2.31 -28.02 8.64
C GLU A 93 2.35 -29.51 8.28
N LYS A 94 3.58 -30.02 8.09
CA LYS A 94 3.83 -31.44 7.90
C LYS A 94 4.21 -32.05 9.25
N LEU A 95 3.54 -33.13 9.64
CA LEU A 95 3.70 -33.80 10.91
C LEU A 95 4.19 -35.22 10.71
N ALA A 96 5.23 -35.61 11.46
CA ALA A 96 5.64 -37.01 11.54
C ALA A 96 4.66 -37.75 12.44
N VAL A 97 4.21 -38.92 11.98
CA VAL A 97 3.31 -39.79 12.75
C VAL A 97 4.16 -40.77 13.55
N LYS A 98 3.95 -40.83 14.86
CA LYS A 98 4.56 -41.77 15.78
C LYS A 98 3.46 -42.48 16.56
N THR A 99 3.49 -43.82 16.59
CA THR A 99 2.53 -44.63 17.34
C THR A 99 1.07 -44.19 17.06
N ASN A 100 0.76 -44.05 15.76
CA ASN A 100 -0.59 -43.71 15.29
C ASN A 100 -1.11 -42.28 15.68
N ALA A 101 -0.19 -41.41 16.09
CA ALA A 101 -0.49 -40.06 16.53
C ALA A 101 0.51 -39.03 15.99
N ALA A 102 0.10 -37.75 15.93
CA ALA A 102 0.93 -36.61 15.62
C ALA A 102 0.54 -35.43 16.54
N THR A 103 1.43 -34.45 16.64
CA THR A 103 1.19 -33.26 17.50
C THR A 103 1.24 -32.01 16.66
N LEU A 104 0.19 -31.20 16.72
CA LEU A 104 0.12 -29.87 16.10
C LEU A 104 1.01 -28.91 16.87
N SER A 105 1.58 -27.94 16.18
CA SER A 105 2.43 -26.91 16.81
C SER A 105 1.62 -25.78 17.46
N GLU A 106 0.36 -25.59 17.06
CA GLU A 106 -0.55 -24.60 17.64
C GLU A 106 -1.90 -25.26 17.96
N THR A 107 -2.60 -24.73 18.95
CA THR A 107 -3.94 -25.21 19.29
C THR A 107 -4.94 -24.71 18.24
N PRO A 108 -5.66 -25.61 17.54
CA PRO A 108 -6.71 -25.22 16.63
C PRO A 108 -7.78 -24.35 17.30
N ALA A 109 -8.27 -23.35 16.61
CA ALA A 109 -9.41 -22.54 17.06
C ALA A 109 -10.67 -23.41 17.23
N GLU A 110 -10.86 -24.37 16.31
CA GLU A 110 -11.92 -25.39 16.36
C GLU A 110 -11.35 -26.75 15.94
N SER A 111 -11.30 -27.70 16.86
CA SER A 111 -10.74 -29.04 16.60
C SER A 111 -11.50 -29.81 15.52
N THR A 112 -12.77 -29.49 15.28
CA THR A 112 -13.62 -30.12 14.25
C THR A 112 -13.37 -29.60 12.84
N LYS A 113 -12.63 -28.49 12.70
CA LYS A 113 -12.29 -27.85 11.42
C LYS A 113 -10.83 -28.07 11.02
N VAL A 114 -10.19 -29.08 11.57
CA VAL A 114 -8.83 -29.46 11.19
C VAL A 114 -8.89 -30.48 10.06
N THR A 115 -8.27 -30.18 8.94
CA THR A 115 -8.14 -31.10 7.81
C THR A 115 -6.80 -31.79 7.87
N ILE A 116 -6.81 -33.11 7.88
CA ILE A 116 -5.59 -33.96 7.88
C ILE A 116 -5.52 -34.68 6.54
N LEU A 117 -4.45 -34.44 5.80
CA LEU A 117 -4.17 -35.07 4.51
C LEU A 117 -2.97 -36.00 4.62
N ASP A 118 -3.05 -37.14 3.92
CA ASP A 118 -1.92 -38.04 3.72
C ASP A 118 -0.86 -37.45 2.76
N LYS A 119 0.20 -38.22 2.47
CA LYS A 119 1.27 -37.79 1.56
C LYS A 119 0.82 -37.62 0.11
N GLU A 120 -0.26 -38.28 -0.30
CA GLU A 120 -0.89 -38.16 -1.62
C GLU A 120 -1.89 -36.98 -1.70
N GLY A 121 -2.16 -36.28 -0.58
CA GLY A 121 -3.10 -35.16 -0.51
C GLY A 121 -4.56 -35.59 -0.33
N LYS A 122 -4.81 -36.84 0.02
CA LYS A 122 -6.15 -37.35 0.31
C LYS A 122 -6.45 -37.21 1.81
N GLU A 123 -7.67 -36.89 2.15
CA GLU A 123 -8.11 -36.76 3.53
C GLU A 123 -8.02 -38.09 4.29
N VAL A 124 -7.40 -38.06 5.48
CA VAL A 124 -7.29 -39.21 6.37
C VAL A 124 -8.62 -39.42 7.09
N SER A 125 -9.40 -40.37 6.62
CA SER A 125 -10.70 -40.68 7.22
C SER A 125 -10.54 -41.19 8.65
N GLY A 126 -11.32 -40.63 9.56
CA GLY A 126 -11.33 -41.05 10.96
C GLY A 126 -10.29 -40.40 11.86
N ALA A 127 -9.42 -39.56 11.32
CA ALA A 127 -8.51 -38.77 12.15
C ALA A 127 -9.27 -37.94 13.19
N LYS A 128 -8.79 -37.95 14.44
CA LYS A 128 -9.41 -37.24 15.57
C LYS A 128 -8.43 -36.21 16.12
N VAL A 129 -8.92 -35.00 16.32
CA VAL A 129 -8.14 -33.89 16.88
C VAL A 129 -8.69 -33.50 18.23
N SER A 130 -7.81 -33.45 19.25
CA SER A 130 -8.13 -32.98 20.59
C SER A 130 -6.99 -32.13 21.11
N GLY A 131 -7.21 -30.82 21.25
CA GLY A 131 -6.16 -29.87 21.55
C GLY A 131 -5.04 -29.94 20.51
N LEU A 132 -3.83 -30.21 20.93
CA LEU A 132 -2.67 -30.36 20.04
C LEU A 132 -2.54 -31.78 19.45
N ASN A 133 -3.29 -32.74 19.95
CA ASN A 133 -3.10 -34.15 19.58
C ASN A 133 -3.99 -34.54 18.39
N VAL A 134 -3.37 -35.15 17.39
CA VAL A 134 -4.04 -35.80 16.26
C VAL A 134 -3.83 -37.29 16.39
N THR A 135 -4.90 -38.08 16.41
CA THR A 135 -4.89 -39.53 16.60
C THR A 135 -5.66 -40.24 15.49
N ALA A 136 -5.65 -41.56 15.51
CA ALA A 136 -6.23 -42.42 14.48
C ALA A 136 -5.62 -42.17 13.08
N LEU A 137 -4.30 -42.19 13.02
CA LEU A 137 -3.50 -42.00 11.81
C LEU A 137 -2.92 -43.34 11.31
N ASP A 138 -3.78 -44.39 11.29
CA ASP A 138 -3.37 -45.75 10.96
C ASP A 138 -2.71 -45.84 9.57
N GLY A 139 -1.56 -46.47 9.53
CA GLY A 139 -0.77 -46.65 8.29
C GLY A 139 -0.06 -45.40 7.79
N GLN A 140 -0.21 -44.25 8.44
CA GLN A 140 0.46 -43.02 8.07
C GLN A 140 1.87 -42.92 8.72
N THR A 141 2.85 -42.40 7.97
CA THR A 141 4.17 -42.02 8.46
C THR A 141 4.36 -40.52 8.57
N THR A 142 3.65 -39.80 7.69
CA THR A 142 3.64 -38.32 7.63
C THR A 142 2.26 -37.87 7.16
N VAL A 143 1.75 -36.82 7.77
CA VAL A 143 0.51 -36.16 7.36
C VAL A 143 0.70 -34.66 7.23
N SER A 144 -0.16 -34.01 6.46
CA SER A 144 -0.25 -32.56 6.40
C SER A 144 -1.51 -32.10 7.13
N ALA A 145 -1.34 -31.21 8.10
CA ALA A 145 -2.45 -30.61 8.83
C ALA A 145 -2.73 -29.19 8.33
N TYR A 146 -4.01 -28.86 8.16
CA TYR A 146 -4.49 -27.52 7.79
C TYR A 146 -5.54 -27.10 8.82
N TYR A 147 -5.35 -26.00 9.49
CA TYR A 147 -6.27 -25.52 10.52
C TYR A 147 -6.10 -24.04 10.81
N GLU A 148 -7.16 -23.45 11.37
CA GLU A 148 -7.13 -22.10 11.94
C GLU A 148 -6.65 -22.16 13.38
N TYR A 149 -5.83 -21.20 13.78
CA TYR A 149 -5.42 -21.00 15.15
C TYR A 149 -5.48 -19.52 15.53
N LYS A 150 -5.58 -19.21 16.82
CA LYS A 150 -5.60 -17.85 17.32
C LYS A 150 -4.22 -17.23 17.19
N ALA A 151 -4.10 -16.16 16.43
CA ALA A 151 -2.85 -15.45 16.28
C ALA A 151 -2.33 -14.89 17.62
N PRO A 152 -1.02 -14.76 17.81
CA PRO A 152 -0.44 -14.06 18.95
C PRO A 152 -1.01 -12.65 19.10
N SER A 153 -1.03 -12.11 20.32
CA SER A 153 -1.53 -10.74 20.59
C SER A 153 -0.72 -9.64 19.87
N SER A 154 0.52 -9.94 19.49
CA SER A 154 1.38 -9.08 18.69
C SER A 154 0.99 -9.03 17.21
N ALA A 155 0.19 -9.99 16.72
CA ALA A 155 -0.24 -10.00 15.34
C ALA A 155 -1.15 -8.81 15.03
N LYS A 156 -0.88 -8.16 13.90
CA LYS A 156 -1.64 -7.03 13.39
C LYS A 156 -2.28 -7.40 12.07
N THR A 157 -3.49 -6.91 11.86
CA THR A 157 -4.28 -7.20 10.65
C THR A 157 -4.81 -5.90 10.08
N ILE A 158 -4.70 -5.76 8.77
CA ILE A 158 -5.37 -4.72 8.00
C ILE A 158 -6.38 -5.42 7.10
N LYS A 159 -7.61 -4.90 7.08
CA LYS A 159 -8.70 -5.45 6.27
C LYS A 159 -9.00 -4.49 5.13
N PHE A 160 -8.93 -4.97 3.91
CA PHE A 160 -9.45 -4.28 2.75
C PHE A 160 -10.91 -4.69 2.59
N VAL A 161 -11.81 -3.75 2.78
CA VAL A 161 -13.26 -3.97 2.74
C VAL A 161 -13.89 -3.18 1.61
N SER A 162 -14.96 -3.68 1.04
CA SER A 162 -15.56 -3.14 -0.19
C SER A 162 -16.21 -1.76 -0.04
N ASP A 163 -16.47 -1.32 1.19
CA ASP A 163 -17.16 -0.08 1.53
C ASP A 163 -16.25 0.99 2.17
N LYS A 164 -14.95 0.73 2.26
CA LYS A 164 -13.95 1.68 2.79
C LYS A 164 -12.95 2.06 1.70
N PHE A 165 -12.65 3.33 1.65
CA PHE A 165 -11.74 3.92 0.68
C PHE A 165 -10.76 4.86 1.37
N PRO A 166 -9.57 5.09 0.80
CA PRO A 166 -8.62 6.04 1.34
C PRO A 166 -9.18 7.46 1.34
N GLY A 167 -8.73 8.24 2.30
CA GLY A 167 -9.15 9.62 2.51
C GLY A 167 -8.42 10.64 1.64
N ALA A 168 -8.77 11.91 1.86
CA ALA A 168 -8.03 13.05 1.34
C ALA A 168 -7.11 13.62 2.42
N TYR A 169 -5.93 14.07 2.01
CA TYR A 169 -4.87 14.55 2.89
C TYR A 169 -4.30 15.87 2.39
N ARG A 170 -3.79 16.68 3.31
CA ARG A 170 -2.82 17.73 2.98
C ARG A 170 -1.44 17.08 2.92
N VAL A 171 -0.68 17.39 1.88
CA VAL A 171 0.62 16.77 1.63
C VAL A 171 1.70 17.84 1.58
N ILE A 172 2.79 17.59 2.29
CA ILE A 172 4.00 18.43 2.26
C ILE A 172 5.15 17.50 1.89
N GLY A 173 5.99 17.94 0.96
CA GLY A 173 7.20 17.21 0.61
C GLY A 173 8.40 18.13 0.55
N ASP A 174 9.48 17.69 1.17
CA ASP A 174 10.76 18.40 1.23
C ASP A 174 11.80 17.68 0.39
N THR A 175 12.52 18.42 -0.44
CA THR A 175 13.63 17.90 -1.25
C THR A 175 14.75 18.92 -1.32
N VAL A 176 15.89 18.53 -1.89
CA VAL A 176 17.06 19.38 -2.05
C VAL A 176 17.27 19.70 -3.53
N VAL A 177 17.44 20.98 -3.83
CA VAL A 177 17.80 21.47 -5.16
C VAL A 177 19.19 22.11 -5.12
N ARG A 178 19.94 21.95 -6.19
CA ARG A 178 21.25 22.59 -6.34
C ARG A 178 21.19 23.77 -7.30
N ASP A 179 21.65 24.93 -6.83
CA ASP A 179 21.78 26.13 -7.65
C ASP A 179 22.96 25.96 -8.62
N ASN A 180 22.70 26.05 -9.92
CA ASN A 180 23.72 25.90 -10.95
C ASN A 180 24.78 27.02 -10.94
N THR A 181 24.46 28.22 -10.44
CA THR A 181 25.36 29.37 -10.43
C THR A 181 26.30 29.33 -9.25
N THR A 182 25.78 28.96 -8.07
CA THR A 182 26.55 29.00 -6.81
C THR A 182 27.08 27.63 -6.40
N GLY A 183 26.54 26.52 -6.97
CA GLY A 183 26.85 25.17 -6.60
C GLY A 183 26.32 24.76 -5.21
N LYS A 184 25.56 25.64 -4.55
CA LYS A 184 25.03 25.39 -3.21
C LYS A 184 23.69 24.64 -3.26
N ASP A 185 23.51 23.79 -2.26
CA ASP A 185 22.25 23.10 -2.04
C ASP A 185 21.28 24.03 -1.29
N ARG A 186 20.00 23.97 -1.67
CA ARG A 186 18.90 24.71 -1.08
C ARG A 186 17.74 23.76 -0.83
N VAL A 187 16.94 24.07 0.17
CA VAL A 187 15.70 23.31 0.43
C VAL A 187 14.63 23.75 -0.55
N ALA A 188 13.95 22.79 -1.13
CA ALA A 188 12.74 23.01 -1.90
C ALA A 188 11.60 22.22 -1.26
N GLN A 189 10.46 22.88 -1.06
CA GLN A 189 9.27 22.31 -0.46
C GLN A 189 8.10 22.42 -1.42
N PHE A 190 7.35 21.34 -1.60
CA PHE A 190 6.02 21.43 -2.22
C PHE A 190 4.93 21.27 -1.17
N LEU A 191 3.88 22.04 -1.33
CA LEU A 191 2.67 21.99 -0.51
C LEU A 191 1.47 21.73 -1.40
N ILE A 192 0.74 20.67 -1.10
CA ILE A 192 -0.54 20.33 -1.71
C ILE A 192 -1.62 20.46 -0.64
N PRO A 193 -2.51 21.46 -0.71
CA PRO A 193 -3.53 21.70 0.31
C PRO A 193 -4.49 20.53 0.46
N LYS A 194 -4.84 19.86 -0.65
CA LYS A 194 -5.76 18.73 -0.65
C LYS A 194 -5.42 17.75 -1.77
N ALA A 195 -5.16 16.51 -1.43
CA ALA A 195 -4.95 15.41 -2.36
C ALA A 195 -5.77 14.20 -1.92
N GLN A 196 -6.45 13.56 -2.86
CA GLN A 196 -7.20 12.32 -2.65
C GLN A 196 -6.33 11.14 -3.05
N LEU A 197 -6.06 10.25 -2.11
CA LEU A 197 -5.35 9.02 -2.41
C LEU A 197 -6.22 8.11 -3.29
N GLN A 198 -5.67 7.63 -4.40
CA GLN A 198 -6.39 6.73 -5.31
C GLN A 198 -6.60 5.36 -4.64
N ALA A 199 -7.80 4.81 -4.80
CA ALA A 199 -8.15 3.51 -4.23
C ALA A 199 -7.56 2.32 -4.99
N GLY A 200 -7.14 2.54 -6.24
CA GLY A 200 -6.51 1.51 -7.06
C GLY A 200 -5.03 1.40 -6.77
N PHE A 201 -4.59 0.23 -6.30
CA PHE A 201 -3.17 -0.08 -6.11
C PHE A 201 -2.90 -1.56 -6.43
N THR A 202 -1.64 -1.89 -6.67
CA THR A 202 -1.19 -3.26 -6.92
C THR A 202 -0.23 -3.69 -5.84
N PHE A 203 -0.48 -4.85 -5.27
CA PHE A 203 0.40 -5.50 -4.31
C PHE A 203 1.13 -6.65 -5.00
N THR A 204 2.38 -6.45 -5.37
CA THR A 204 3.20 -7.45 -6.06
C THR A 204 4.11 -8.15 -5.07
N MET A 205 4.15 -9.48 -5.13
CA MET A 205 5.11 -10.32 -4.42
C MET A 205 5.96 -11.02 -5.47
N ASP A 206 7.24 -10.69 -5.53
CA ASP A 206 8.18 -11.22 -6.51
C ASP A 206 9.33 -11.92 -5.77
N ALA A 207 9.77 -13.06 -6.29
CA ALA A 207 10.89 -13.83 -5.73
C ALA A 207 12.26 -13.27 -6.14
N GLU A 208 12.34 -12.53 -7.25
CA GLU A 208 13.59 -12.07 -7.84
C GLU A 208 13.86 -10.57 -7.56
N ASN A 209 12.80 -9.77 -7.40
CA ASN A 209 12.91 -8.33 -7.25
C ASN A 209 12.29 -7.87 -5.92
N VAL A 210 12.89 -6.85 -5.33
CA VAL A 210 12.29 -6.15 -4.19
C VAL A 210 11.03 -5.44 -4.66
N SER A 211 9.89 -5.80 -4.10
CA SER A 211 8.61 -5.15 -4.40
C SER A 211 8.65 -3.70 -3.97
N THR A 212 8.05 -2.84 -4.77
CA THR A 212 7.82 -1.43 -4.47
C THR A 212 6.32 -1.18 -4.39
N PHE A 213 5.95 -0.11 -3.70
CA PHE A 213 4.56 0.23 -3.44
C PHE A 213 4.26 1.60 -4.02
N ASP A 214 3.23 1.67 -4.87
CA ASP A 214 2.85 2.89 -5.55
C ASP A 214 1.73 3.59 -4.78
N PHE A 215 1.92 4.89 -4.55
CA PHE A 215 0.94 5.78 -3.94
C PHE A 215 0.64 6.90 -4.94
N ASN A 216 -0.56 6.89 -5.49
CA ASN A 216 -1.00 7.89 -6.44
C ASN A 216 -2.10 8.74 -5.80
N LEU A 217 -1.97 10.06 -5.88
CA LEU A 217 -2.92 11.01 -5.32
C LEU A 217 -3.37 11.99 -6.38
N ASP A 218 -4.69 12.13 -6.52
CA ASP A 218 -5.27 13.20 -7.32
C ASP A 218 -5.27 14.50 -6.52
N ILE A 219 -4.66 15.53 -7.06
CA ILE A 219 -4.59 16.85 -6.44
C ILE A 219 -5.89 17.58 -6.71
N LEU A 220 -6.59 17.97 -5.65
CA LEU A 220 -7.91 18.56 -5.68
C LEU A 220 -7.85 20.02 -5.25
N ARG A 221 -8.84 20.81 -5.69
CA ARG A 221 -9.06 22.15 -5.13
C ARG A 221 -9.46 22.06 -3.67
N ASP A 222 -8.93 22.96 -2.86
CA ASP A 222 -9.33 23.10 -1.46
C ASP A 222 -10.27 24.32 -1.30
N GLY A 223 -11.54 24.04 -1.08
CA GLY A 223 -12.58 25.06 -0.93
C GLY A 223 -12.68 25.99 -2.13
N GLU A 224 -12.60 27.31 -1.88
CA GLU A 224 -12.69 28.35 -2.91
C GLU A 224 -11.33 28.68 -3.57
N SER A 225 -10.22 28.18 -3.03
CA SER A 225 -8.89 28.38 -3.64
C SER A 225 -8.82 27.76 -5.02
N THR A 226 -8.14 28.44 -5.94
CA THR A 226 -7.80 27.89 -7.26
C THR A 226 -6.45 27.19 -7.27
N ASP A 227 -5.71 27.26 -6.18
CA ASP A 227 -4.39 26.67 -6.07
C ASP A 227 -4.48 25.15 -5.96
N LEU A 228 -3.79 24.46 -6.83
CA LEU A 228 -3.62 23.00 -6.76
C LEU A 228 -2.45 22.64 -5.84
N TYR A 229 -1.31 23.26 -6.06
CA TYR A 229 -0.11 23.09 -5.23
C TYR A 229 0.85 24.26 -5.41
N SER A 230 1.80 24.39 -4.50
CA SER A 230 2.89 25.36 -4.61
C SER A 230 4.25 24.67 -4.43
N ILE A 231 5.28 25.24 -5.04
CA ILE A 231 6.68 24.84 -4.82
C ILE A 231 7.44 26.09 -4.38
N THR A 232 8.11 25.99 -3.23
CA THR A 232 8.93 27.07 -2.66
C THR A 232 10.39 26.61 -2.56
N ILE A 233 11.32 27.44 -3.00
CA ILE A 233 12.77 27.20 -2.89
C ILE A 233 13.34 28.28 -1.97
N VAL A 234 14.09 27.87 -0.93
CA VAL A 234 14.66 28.76 0.10
C VAL A 234 16.14 29.01 -0.14
#